data_f76aef6907f65c588c72c2dfd44da87b
#
_entry.id   f76aef6907f65c588c72c2dfd44da87b
#
_cell.length_a   1.000
_cell.length_b   1.000
_cell.length_c   1.000
_cell.angle_alpha   90.00
_cell.angle_beta   90.00
_cell.angle_gamma   90.00
#
_symmetry.space_group_name_H-M   'P 1'
#
loop_
_entity.id
_entity.type
_entity.pdbx_description
1 polymer ?
#
loop_
_entity_poly.entity_id
_entity_poly.type
_entity_poly.pdbx_seq_one_letter_code
_entity_poly.pdbx_strand_id
1 'polypeptide(L)'
;MEKKKLGVLLSTPPSHPNLTTAARLCQEAIKANIDVYLYLIDEGVRNLNDGRLVELSGSGVKFFVCAYGCQQHGVPTDKLSSGVTLCGLVVLSNMINGCDRFVAFN
;
A
#
# COMPACT_ATOMS: atom_id res chain seq x y z
N MET A 1 -14.72 -10.11 -18.38
CA MET A 1 -14.09 -10.82 -17.25
C MET A 1 -13.65 -9.84 -16.21
N GLU A 2 -13.90 -10.16 -14.96
CA GLU A 2 -13.41 -9.34 -13.86
C GLU A 2 -11.89 -9.44 -13.77
N LYS A 3 -11.27 -8.32 -13.43
CA LYS A 3 -9.84 -8.30 -13.15
C LYS A 3 -9.55 -9.05 -11.87
N LYS A 4 -8.41 -9.73 -11.83
CA LYS A 4 -7.88 -10.28 -10.58
C LYS A 4 -7.42 -9.15 -9.69
N LYS A 5 -7.47 -9.38 -8.37
CA LYS A 5 -7.11 -8.40 -7.35
C LYS A 5 -5.94 -8.92 -6.51
N LEU A 6 -4.92 -8.09 -6.37
CA LEU A 6 -3.75 -8.36 -5.54
C LEU A 6 -3.72 -7.38 -4.38
N GLY A 7 -3.70 -7.91 -3.16
CA GLY A 7 -3.47 -7.09 -1.97
C GLY A 7 -2.02 -7.21 -1.53
N VAL A 8 -1.40 -6.09 -1.19
CA VAL A 8 -0.01 -6.03 -0.72
C VAL A 8 0.03 -5.26 0.59
N LEU A 9 0.64 -5.86 1.61
CA LEU A 9 0.86 -5.20 2.90
C LEU A 9 2.35 -4.92 3.06
N LEU A 10 2.68 -3.71 3.50
CA LEU A 10 4.05 -3.32 3.77
C LEU A 10 4.14 -2.75 5.18
N SER A 11 4.92 -3.40 6.06
CA SER A 11 5.06 -3.00 7.45
C SER A 11 6.48 -2.54 7.82
N THR A 12 7.39 -2.45 6.85
CA THR A 12 8.78 -2.07 7.08
C THR A 12 9.07 -0.66 6.56
N PRO A 13 10.07 0.03 7.17
CA PRO A 13 10.36 1.42 6.81
C PRO A 13 11.09 1.55 5.46
N PRO A 14 11.25 2.78 4.94
CA PRO A 14 11.92 3.01 3.64
C PRO A 14 13.35 2.50 3.57
N SER A 15 14.02 2.39 4.71
CA SER A 15 15.40 1.88 4.78
C SER A 15 15.49 0.38 4.53
N HIS A 16 14.37 -0.34 4.60
CA HIS A 16 14.35 -1.78 4.41
C HIS A 16 14.16 -2.13 2.92
N PRO A 17 14.81 -3.19 2.42
CA PRO A 17 14.68 -3.58 1.00
C PRO A 17 13.27 -3.93 0.55
N ASN A 18 12.37 -4.24 1.48
CA ASN A 18 10.99 -4.61 1.16
C ASN A 18 10.26 -3.56 0.33
N LEU A 19 10.55 -2.28 0.54
CA LEU A 19 9.87 -1.23 -0.23
C LEU A 19 10.13 -1.39 -1.73
N THR A 20 11.38 -1.60 -2.12
CA THR A 20 11.73 -1.80 -3.54
C THR A 20 11.05 -3.04 -4.10
N THR A 21 11.05 -4.13 -3.33
CA THR A 21 10.42 -5.38 -3.77
C THR A 21 8.90 -5.22 -3.93
N ALA A 22 8.26 -4.60 -2.93
CA ALA A 22 6.81 -4.36 -2.99
C ALA A 22 6.44 -3.44 -4.16
N ALA A 23 7.21 -2.37 -4.38
CA ALA A 23 6.96 -1.44 -5.48
C ALA A 23 7.08 -2.15 -6.84
N ARG A 24 8.08 -3.00 -7.01
CA ARG A 24 8.25 -3.76 -8.24
C ARG A 24 7.11 -4.75 -8.47
N LEU A 25 6.68 -5.43 -7.41
CA LEU A 25 5.54 -6.34 -7.50
C LEU A 25 4.29 -5.58 -7.96
N CYS A 26 4.03 -4.42 -7.37
CA CYS A 26 2.89 -3.60 -7.76
C CYS A 26 2.98 -3.17 -9.23
N GLN A 27 4.15 -2.73 -9.68
CA GLN A 27 4.37 -2.34 -11.07
C GLN A 27 4.10 -3.48 -12.04
N GLU A 28 4.63 -4.66 -11.75
CA GLU A 28 4.44 -5.81 -12.62
C GLU A 28 2.99 -6.28 -12.64
N ALA A 29 2.31 -6.21 -11.50
CA ALA A 29 0.88 -6.56 -11.42
C ALA A 29 0.03 -5.60 -12.26
N ILE A 30 0.32 -4.31 -12.20
CA ILE A 30 -0.38 -3.31 -13.03
C ILE A 30 -0.16 -3.60 -14.51
N LYS A 31 1.07 -3.91 -14.92
CA LYS A 31 1.37 -4.27 -16.31
C LYS A 31 0.61 -5.51 -16.75
N ALA A 32 0.35 -6.43 -15.83
CA ALA A 32 -0.42 -7.64 -16.10
C ALA A 32 -1.94 -7.43 -16.05
N ASN A 33 -2.37 -6.18 -15.93
CA ASN A 33 -3.79 -5.80 -15.86
C ASN A 33 -4.50 -6.35 -14.61
N ILE A 34 -3.78 -6.35 -13.48
CA ILE A 34 -4.30 -6.77 -12.17
C ILE A 34 -4.60 -5.51 -11.34
N ASP A 35 -5.73 -5.50 -10.65
CA ASP A 35 -6.04 -4.44 -9.68
C ASP A 35 -5.17 -4.62 -8.45
N VAL A 36 -4.46 -3.57 -8.04
CA VAL A 36 -3.52 -3.62 -6.92
C VAL A 36 -3.96 -2.70 -5.79
N TYR A 37 -3.98 -3.26 -4.59
CA TYR A 37 -4.31 -2.56 -3.35
C TYR A 37 -3.11 -2.66 -2.42
N LEU A 38 -2.49 -1.53 -2.09
CA LEU A 38 -1.32 -1.48 -1.22
C LEU A 38 -1.71 -0.87 0.13
N TYR A 39 -1.47 -1.60 1.21
CA TYR A 39 -1.78 -1.18 2.57
C TYR A 39 -0.48 -0.97 3.35
N LEU A 40 -0.28 0.26 3.84
CA LEU A 40 0.87 0.62 4.67
C LEU A 40 0.45 0.57 6.14
N ILE A 41 1.17 -0.21 6.94
CA ILE A 41 0.89 -0.41 8.35
C ILE A 41 2.19 -0.35 9.16
N ASP A 42 2.09 -0.03 10.46
CA ASP A 42 3.21 0.06 11.39
C ASP A 42 4.34 0.94 10.80
N GLU A 43 5.60 0.49 10.81
CA GLU A 43 6.71 1.24 10.22
C GLU A 43 6.52 1.50 8.72
N GLY A 44 5.67 0.69 8.07
CA GLY A 44 5.36 0.86 6.64
C GLY A 44 4.72 2.19 6.31
N VAL A 45 4.05 2.84 7.26
CA VAL A 45 3.44 4.16 7.04
C VAL A 45 4.49 5.23 6.73
N ARG A 46 5.74 5.02 7.12
CA ARG A 46 6.85 5.94 6.83
C ARG A 46 7.19 6.00 5.34
N ASN A 47 6.69 5.05 4.54
CA ASN A 47 6.90 5.03 3.09
C ASN A 47 5.98 5.98 2.34
N LEU A 48 5.03 6.61 3.02
CA LEU A 48 3.92 7.34 2.40
C LEU A 48 4.38 8.39 1.38
N ASN A 49 5.49 9.07 1.66
CA ASN A 49 6.03 10.11 0.77
C ASN A 49 7.29 9.68 0.04
N ASP A 50 7.64 8.39 0.06
CA ASP A 50 8.81 7.91 -0.66
C ASP A 50 8.56 7.95 -2.18
N GLY A 51 9.53 8.44 -2.93
CA GLY A 51 9.38 8.61 -4.38
C GLY A 51 9.04 7.33 -5.13
N ARG A 52 9.50 6.18 -4.62
CA ARG A 52 9.20 4.89 -5.25
C ARG A 52 7.71 4.55 -5.21
N LEU A 53 7.01 4.97 -4.14
CA LEU A 53 5.57 4.78 -4.04
C LEU A 53 4.80 5.91 -4.73
N VAL A 54 5.30 7.13 -4.66
CA VAL A 54 4.66 8.27 -5.33
C VAL A 54 4.53 8.01 -6.83
N GLU A 55 5.53 7.40 -7.43
CA GLU A 55 5.49 7.03 -8.85
C GLU A 55 4.35 6.06 -9.17
N LEU A 56 4.01 5.18 -8.24
CA LEU A 56 2.92 4.21 -8.43
C LEU A 56 1.53 4.84 -8.39
N SER A 57 1.39 6.01 -7.78
CA SER A 57 0.08 6.65 -7.63
C SER A 57 -0.56 6.99 -8.98
N GLY A 58 0.26 7.27 -9.98
CA GLY A 58 -0.22 7.54 -11.34
C GLY A 58 -0.47 6.29 -12.18
N SER A 59 -0.12 5.11 -11.67
CA SER A 59 -0.20 3.85 -12.43
C SER A 59 -1.47 3.06 -12.20
N GLY A 60 -2.30 3.46 -11.21
CA GLY A 60 -3.54 2.77 -10.89
C GLY A 60 -3.52 1.97 -9.61
N VAL A 61 -2.41 1.94 -8.88
CA VAL A 61 -2.35 1.30 -7.57
C VAL A 61 -3.19 2.10 -6.57
N LYS A 62 -4.04 1.41 -5.82
CA LYS A 62 -4.86 2.02 -4.77
C LYS A 62 -4.12 1.94 -3.45
N PHE A 63 -3.91 3.10 -2.81
CA PHE A 63 -3.12 3.21 -1.60
C PHE A 63 -3.98 3.37 -0.36
N PHE A 64 -3.66 2.61 0.67
CA PHE A 64 -4.30 2.69 1.99
C PHE A 64 -3.22 2.85 3.04
N VAL A 65 -3.45 3.69 4.03
CA VAL A 65 -2.51 3.89 5.12
C VAL A 65 -3.23 3.81 6.47
N CYS A 66 -2.61 3.09 7.41
CA CYS A 66 -3.17 2.89 8.75
C CYS A 66 -3.12 4.19 9.54
N ALA A 67 -4.29 4.69 9.96
CA ALA A 67 -4.40 5.92 10.74
C ALA A 67 -3.66 5.80 12.07
N TYR A 68 -3.81 4.66 12.75
CA TYR A 68 -3.13 4.40 14.01
C TYR A 68 -1.62 4.38 13.83
N GLY A 69 -1.13 3.72 12.77
CA GLY A 69 0.29 3.68 12.46
C GLY A 69 0.87 5.07 12.21
N CYS A 70 0.16 5.92 11.47
CA CYS A 70 0.58 7.29 11.24
C CYS A 70 0.70 8.07 12.54
N GLN A 71 -0.29 7.93 13.44
CA GLN A 71 -0.25 8.58 14.73
C GLN A 71 0.93 8.09 15.57
N GLN A 72 1.16 6.78 15.59
CA GLN A 72 2.20 6.16 16.40
C GLN A 72 3.60 6.54 15.94
N HIS A 73 3.81 6.67 14.65
CA HIS A 73 5.12 6.96 14.06
C HIS A 73 5.30 8.43 13.65
N GLY A 74 4.36 9.29 14.03
CA GLY A 74 4.49 10.72 13.78
C GLY A 74 4.41 11.12 12.31
N VAL A 75 3.71 10.35 11.49
CA VAL A 75 3.53 10.66 10.07
C VAL A 75 2.32 11.59 9.92
N PRO A 76 2.51 12.82 9.38
CA PRO A 76 1.39 13.75 9.22
C PRO A 76 0.32 13.22 8.26
N THR A 77 -0.94 13.46 8.60
CA THR A 77 -2.08 13.00 7.79
C THR A 77 -2.96 14.14 7.28
N ASP A 78 -2.57 15.40 7.54
CA ASP A 78 -3.36 16.56 7.17
C ASP A 78 -3.25 16.93 5.68
N LYS A 79 -2.24 16.40 4.97
CA LYS A 79 -2.01 16.72 3.56
C LYS A 79 -1.73 15.45 2.76
N LEU A 80 -2.62 14.47 2.84
CA LEU A 80 -2.48 13.26 2.06
C LEU A 80 -2.78 13.51 0.59
N SER A 81 -2.03 12.83 -0.29
CA SER A 81 -2.29 12.87 -1.73
C SER A 81 -3.67 12.30 -2.04
N SER A 82 -4.28 12.75 -3.14
CA SER A 82 -5.66 12.40 -3.49
C SER A 82 -5.89 10.90 -3.70
N GLY A 83 -4.88 10.12 -3.97
CA GLY A 83 -5.02 8.68 -4.18
C GLY A 83 -4.81 7.84 -2.93
N VAL A 84 -4.61 8.45 -1.76
CA VAL A 84 -4.32 7.74 -0.51
C VAL A 84 -5.52 7.79 0.41
N THR A 85 -5.96 6.63 0.89
CA THR A 85 -7.07 6.49 1.83
C THR A 85 -6.53 6.21 3.23
N LEU A 86 -6.85 7.10 4.18
CA LEU A 86 -6.54 6.90 5.59
C LEU A 86 -7.63 5.99 6.18
N CYS A 87 -7.22 4.89 6.85
CA CYS A 87 -8.20 3.89 7.27
C CYS A 87 -7.70 3.07 8.46
N GLY A 88 -8.58 2.18 8.93
CA GLY A 88 -8.26 1.28 10.03
C GLY A 88 -8.20 -0.18 9.59
N LEU A 89 -8.18 -1.07 10.58
CA LEU A 89 -7.99 -2.50 10.33
C LEU A 89 -9.20 -3.17 9.65
N VAL A 90 -10.38 -2.56 9.72
CA VAL A 90 -11.56 -3.09 9.03
C VAL A 90 -11.32 -3.12 7.51
N VAL A 91 -10.70 -2.06 6.97
CA VAL A 91 -10.37 -2.01 5.55
C VAL A 91 -9.34 -3.10 5.20
N LEU A 92 -8.36 -3.32 6.06
CA LEU A 92 -7.37 -4.38 5.85
C LEU A 92 -8.04 -5.75 5.82
N SER A 93 -8.94 -6.01 6.76
CA SER A 93 -9.70 -7.28 6.80
C SER A 93 -10.48 -7.48 5.50
N ASN A 94 -11.18 -6.45 5.04
CA ASN A 94 -11.94 -6.51 3.80
C ASN A 94 -11.03 -6.75 2.59
N MET A 95 -9.85 -6.15 2.59
CA MET A 95 -8.86 -6.33 1.52
C MET A 95 -8.37 -7.78 1.48
N ILE A 96 -8.02 -8.36 2.63
CA ILE A 96 -7.57 -9.75 2.70
C ILE A 96 -8.63 -10.70 2.16
N ASN A 97 -9.89 -10.47 2.54
CA ASN A 97 -11.00 -11.32 2.11
C ASN A 97 -11.40 -11.08 0.65
N GLY A 98 -11.21 -9.88 0.14
CA GLY A 98 -11.67 -9.49 -1.20
C GLY A 98 -10.67 -9.69 -2.32
N CYS A 99 -9.38 -9.86 -2.01
CA CYS A 99 -8.35 -10.04 -3.03
C CYS A 99 -8.15 -11.53 -3.37
N ASP A 100 -7.81 -11.80 -4.63
CA ASP A 100 -7.53 -13.16 -5.08
C ASP A 100 -6.23 -13.69 -4.50
N ARG A 101 -5.26 -12.79 -4.31
CA ARG A 101 -3.99 -13.09 -3.64
C ARG A 101 -3.63 -11.95 -2.71
N PHE A 102 -2.95 -12.27 -1.62
CA PHE A 102 -2.51 -11.31 -0.63
C PHE A 102 -1.08 -11.63 -0.21
N VAL A 103 -0.20 -10.63 -0.26
CA VAL A 103 1.22 -10.79 0.06
C VAL A 103 1.60 -9.76 1.12
N ALA A 104 2.25 -10.21 2.17
CA ALA A 104 2.71 -9.34 3.25
C ALA A 104 4.24 -9.26 3.27
N PHE A 105 4.74 -8.03 3.27
CA PHE A 105 6.17 -7.73 3.42
C PHE A 105 6.39 -7.18 4.83
N ASN A 106 6.96 -8.03 5.69
CA ASN A 106 7.22 -7.69 7.09
C ASN A 106 8.70 -7.62 7.39
#